data_24a6823409c74a834b34e22cf9e89ef4
#
_entry.id   24a6823409c74a834b34e22cf9e89ef4
#
_cell.length_a   1.000
_cell.length_b   1.000
_cell.length_c   1.000
_cell.angle_alpha   90.00
_cell.angle_beta   90.00
_cell.angle_gamma   90.00
#
_symmetry.space_group_name_H-M   'P 1'
#
loop_
_entity.id
_entity.type
_entity.pdbx_description
1 polymer ?
#
loop_
_entity_poly.entity_id
_entity_poly.type
_entity_poly.pdbx_seq_one_letter_code
_entity_poly.pdbx_strand_id
1 'polypeptide(L)'
;DLIWLLGSWCWNQINPQILSIKNVLCTIHHEVPWKFDENRKNNFLKRDRFVDHYLTYTQETKDLINKLSNKPVTIIPHWVNTRLWKMKDKDTCRTNLDLPKDKFIIGSFQRDTEGSDLKTPKLEKGPDIFVKKIKNISKFKDVHVLLGGWRRQYIINELKKLGISYTYIELPPIDVLNEMYNAIDLYIISARCEGGPQALFEASFLKIPILSTRVGQYDIILDEDCLYDEDQDLKIDNIEKCLNAVETNYRKVIKFDVLKHVSEYDRFIKGVFKK
;
A
#
# COMPACT_ATOMS: atom_id res chain seq x y z
N ASP A 1 -1.80 -3.02 31.82
CA ASP A 1 -2.60 -2.35 30.79
C ASP A 1 -1.68 -1.78 29.71
N LEU A 2 -2.07 -1.93 28.44
CA LEU A 2 -1.34 -1.49 27.26
C LEU A 2 -2.16 -0.45 26.48
N ILE A 3 -1.50 0.65 26.10
CA ILE A 3 -2.01 1.57 25.07
C ILE A 3 -1.28 1.27 23.78
N TRP A 4 -2.03 0.93 22.73
CA TRP A 4 -1.48 0.75 21.40
C TRP A 4 -1.86 1.91 20.49
N LEU A 5 -0.89 2.76 20.20
CA LEU A 5 -0.99 3.84 19.21
C LEU A 5 -0.88 3.22 17.81
N LEU A 6 -2.00 2.92 17.18
CA LEU A 6 -2.05 2.34 15.82
C LEU A 6 -1.52 3.30 14.75
N GLY A 7 -1.51 4.61 15.03
CA GLY A 7 -0.90 5.62 14.19
C GLY A 7 -0.05 6.57 15.03
N SER A 8 1.15 6.87 14.56
CA SER A 8 2.11 7.70 15.28
C SER A 8 1.62 9.12 15.59
N TRP A 9 0.57 9.59 14.92
CA TRP A 9 -0.04 10.90 15.12
C TRP A 9 -1.10 10.96 16.23
N CYS A 10 -1.56 9.80 16.75
CA CYS A 10 -2.66 9.77 17.75
C CYS A 10 -2.21 10.09 19.18
N TRP A 11 -0.91 10.11 19.46
CA TRP A 11 -0.39 10.23 20.82
C TRP A 11 -0.82 11.52 21.53
N ASN A 12 -0.93 12.63 20.83
CA ASN A 12 -1.31 13.94 21.38
C ASN A 12 -2.81 14.09 21.67
N GLN A 13 -3.61 13.09 21.32
CA GLN A 13 -5.05 13.01 21.64
C GLN A 13 -5.29 12.33 23.00
N ILE A 14 -4.24 11.77 23.62
CA ILE A 14 -4.31 11.06 24.89
C ILE A 14 -3.66 11.94 25.98
N ASN A 15 -4.28 11.96 27.16
CA ASN A 15 -3.72 12.69 28.30
C ASN A 15 -2.29 12.18 28.61
N PRO A 16 -1.27 13.06 28.65
CA PRO A 16 0.10 12.69 28.94
C PRO A 16 0.31 11.94 30.26
N GLN A 17 -0.49 12.23 31.29
CA GLN A 17 -0.45 11.52 32.57
C GLN A 17 -0.84 10.03 32.39
N ILE A 18 -1.79 9.73 31.51
CA ILE A 18 -2.20 8.35 31.20
C ILE A 18 -1.06 7.64 30.44
N LEU A 19 -0.47 8.32 29.44
CA LEU A 19 0.68 7.76 28.70
C LEU A 19 1.88 7.47 29.61
N SER A 20 2.11 8.30 30.66
CA SER A 20 3.25 8.14 31.56
C SER A 20 3.14 6.98 32.55
N ILE A 21 1.93 6.44 32.79
CA ILE A 21 1.68 5.37 33.76
C ILE A 21 1.29 4.04 33.13
N LYS A 22 1.13 3.99 31.80
CA LYS A 22 0.77 2.79 31.04
C LYS A 22 1.93 2.35 30.14
N ASN A 23 1.98 1.07 29.80
CA ASN A 23 2.83 0.61 28.71
C ASN A 23 2.32 1.17 27.39
N VAL A 24 3.20 1.70 26.54
CA VAL A 24 2.84 2.33 25.27
C VAL A 24 3.56 1.65 24.11
N LEU A 25 2.79 0.97 23.27
CA LEU A 25 3.23 0.48 21.96
C LEU A 25 2.85 1.50 20.89
N CYS A 26 3.78 1.90 20.03
CA CYS A 26 3.51 2.85 18.95
C CYS A 26 3.85 2.26 17.58
N THR A 27 2.87 2.19 16.68
CA THR A 27 3.10 1.79 15.29
C THR A 27 3.51 3.01 14.47
N ILE A 28 4.65 2.89 13.77
CA ILE A 28 5.07 3.82 12.71
C ILE A 28 4.98 3.09 11.38
N HIS A 29 4.04 3.51 10.53
CA HIS A 29 3.82 2.88 9.23
C HIS A 29 4.97 3.16 8.27
N HIS A 30 5.34 4.41 8.09
CA HIS A 30 6.50 4.92 7.38
C HIS A 30 6.65 6.43 7.66
N GLU A 31 7.81 6.96 7.34
CA GLU A 31 8.03 8.40 7.26
C GLU A 31 8.48 8.76 5.85
N VAL A 32 7.96 9.86 5.34
CA VAL A 32 8.33 10.35 4.00
C VAL A 32 9.61 11.17 4.12
N PRO A 33 10.76 10.73 3.57
CA PRO A 33 12.06 11.34 3.85
C PRO A 33 12.12 12.84 3.57
N TRP A 34 11.59 13.30 2.43
CA TRP A 34 11.60 14.73 2.06
C TRP A 34 10.56 15.59 2.79
N LYS A 35 9.69 14.97 3.59
CA LYS A 35 8.73 15.64 4.50
C LYS A 35 9.15 15.55 5.96
N PHE A 36 10.25 14.86 6.27
CA PHE A 36 10.73 14.65 7.63
C PHE A 36 11.65 15.81 8.05
N ASP A 37 11.02 16.95 8.35
CA ASP A 37 11.65 18.18 8.79
C ASP A 37 11.90 18.20 10.32
N GLU A 38 12.50 19.27 10.83
CA GLU A 38 12.74 19.47 12.26
C GLU A 38 11.45 19.48 13.10
N ASN A 39 10.32 19.92 12.54
CA ASN A 39 9.04 19.89 13.26
C ASN A 39 8.55 18.43 13.45
N ARG A 40 8.66 17.61 12.42
CA ARG A 40 8.33 16.18 12.52
C ARG A 40 9.28 15.45 13.46
N LYS A 41 10.56 15.75 13.40
CA LYS A 41 11.56 15.20 14.31
C LYS A 41 11.26 15.60 15.77
N ASN A 42 10.95 16.87 16.03
CA ASN A 42 10.57 17.33 17.36
C ASN A 42 9.28 16.66 17.85
N ASN A 43 8.30 16.45 16.97
CA ASN A 43 7.08 15.72 17.31
C ASN A 43 7.39 14.26 17.65
N PHE A 44 8.26 13.61 16.87
CA PHE A 44 8.76 12.27 17.18
C PHE A 44 9.39 12.22 18.58
N LEU A 45 10.33 13.10 18.90
CA LEU A 45 11.03 13.15 20.19
C LEU A 45 10.09 13.43 21.37
N LYS A 46 9.05 14.26 21.19
CA LYS A 46 8.01 14.47 22.21
C LYS A 46 7.23 13.19 22.51
N ARG A 47 6.83 12.45 21.48
CA ARG A 47 6.12 11.16 21.59
C ARG A 47 7.02 10.11 22.22
N ASP A 48 8.30 10.03 21.82
CA ASP A 48 9.28 9.03 22.25
C ASP A 48 9.42 8.95 23.79
N ARG A 49 9.16 10.05 24.49
CA ARG A 49 9.17 10.10 25.97
C ARG A 49 8.17 9.16 26.62
N PHE A 50 7.09 8.83 25.91
CA PHE A 50 5.99 8.01 26.41
C PHE A 50 6.01 6.58 25.84
N VAL A 51 6.74 6.34 24.74
CA VAL A 51 6.74 5.03 24.06
C VAL A 51 7.71 4.08 24.73
N ASP A 52 7.27 2.86 24.98
CA ASP A 52 8.11 1.77 25.49
C ASP A 52 8.64 0.89 24.37
N HIS A 53 7.86 0.73 23.30
CA HIS A 53 8.21 -0.12 22.17
C HIS A 53 7.60 0.39 20.87
N TYR A 54 8.37 0.35 19.78
CA TYR A 54 7.89 0.67 18.45
C TYR A 54 7.60 -0.59 17.63
N LEU A 55 6.53 -0.50 16.84
CA LEU A 55 6.19 -1.48 15.82
C LEU A 55 6.27 -0.84 14.45
N THR A 56 6.83 -1.53 13.47
CA THR A 56 6.86 -1.09 12.08
C THR A 56 6.77 -2.26 11.12
N TYR A 57 6.71 -2.00 9.82
CA TYR A 57 6.52 -2.99 8.79
C TYR A 57 7.77 -3.25 7.94
N THR A 58 8.75 -2.32 7.95
CA THR A 58 9.92 -2.37 7.07
C THR A 58 11.21 -2.10 7.83
N GLN A 59 12.32 -2.65 7.31
CA GLN A 59 13.64 -2.40 7.85
C GLN A 59 14.04 -0.92 7.73
N GLU A 60 13.67 -0.26 6.62
CA GLU A 60 13.95 1.16 6.41
C GLU A 60 13.34 2.04 7.51
N THR A 61 12.07 1.79 7.86
CA THR A 61 11.40 2.53 8.94
C THR A 61 12.03 2.22 10.31
N LYS A 62 12.41 0.96 10.55
CA LYS A 62 13.14 0.56 11.77
C LYS A 62 14.48 1.30 11.89
N ASP A 63 15.24 1.38 10.81
CA ASP A 63 16.53 2.06 10.80
C ASP A 63 16.39 3.57 11.06
N LEU A 64 15.32 4.18 10.53
CA LEU A 64 14.99 5.57 10.85
C LEU A 64 14.67 5.76 12.34
N ILE A 65 13.84 4.88 12.92
CA ILE A 65 13.50 4.94 14.34
C ILE A 65 14.75 4.80 15.20
N ASN A 66 15.62 3.84 14.89
CA ASN A 66 16.87 3.59 15.62
C ASN A 66 17.87 4.75 15.58
N LYS A 67 17.79 5.63 14.55
CA LYS A 67 18.57 6.88 14.50
C LYS A 67 18.05 7.97 15.45
N LEU A 68 16.78 7.86 15.88
CA LEU A 68 16.07 8.89 16.65
C LEU A 68 15.79 8.46 18.08
N SER A 69 15.79 7.17 18.37
CA SER A 69 15.37 6.58 19.64
C SER A 69 16.20 5.34 19.97
N ASN A 70 16.43 5.12 21.27
CA ASN A 70 17.01 3.89 21.82
C ASN A 70 15.95 2.84 22.23
N LYS A 71 14.67 3.13 21.97
CA LYS A 71 13.57 2.22 22.29
C LYS A 71 13.61 0.99 21.37
N PRO A 72 13.22 -0.19 21.86
CA PRO A 72 13.18 -1.39 21.03
C PRO A 72 12.17 -1.23 19.89
N VAL A 73 12.52 -1.79 18.72
CA VAL A 73 11.72 -1.74 17.50
C VAL A 73 11.53 -3.15 16.93
N THR A 74 10.29 -3.57 16.79
CA THR A 74 9.94 -4.86 16.17
C THR A 74 9.33 -4.63 14.79
N ILE A 75 9.70 -5.48 13.82
CA ILE A 75 9.07 -5.53 12.51
C ILE A 75 8.07 -6.69 12.53
N ILE A 76 6.81 -6.41 12.24
CA ILE A 76 5.79 -7.43 11.94
C ILE A 76 5.17 -7.04 10.59
N PRO A 77 5.30 -7.87 9.56
CA PRO A 77 4.76 -7.59 8.23
C PRO A 77 3.25 -7.38 8.22
N HIS A 78 2.74 -6.75 7.18
CA HIS A 78 1.30 -6.73 6.90
C HIS A 78 0.79 -8.15 6.58
N TRP A 79 -0.50 -8.28 6.54
CA TRP A 79 -1.22 -9.53 6.34
C TRP A 79 -2.36 -9.36 5.32
N VAL A 80 -2.84 -10.47 4.80
CA VAL A 80 -4.04 -10.53 3.96
C VAL A 80 -5.16 -11.25 4.71
N ASN A 81 -6.38 -10.75 4.61
CA ASN A 81 -7.54 -11.45 5.12
C ASN A 81 -8.14 -12.35 4.04
N THR A 82 -7.71 -13.61 4.01
CA THR A 82 -8.15 -14.60 3.03
C THR A 82 -9.64 -14.94 3.09
N ARG A 83 -10.34 -14.50 4.14
CA ARG A 83 -11.80 -14.66 4.27
C ARG A 83 -12.57 -13.55 3.56
N LEU A 84 -12.00 -12.36 3.45
CA LEU A 84 -12.61 -11.22 2.77
C LEU A 84 -12.38 -11.27 1.26
N TRP A 85 -11.14 -11.53 0.87
CA TRP A 85 -10.74 -11.56 -0.55
C TRP A 85 -11.11 -12.89 -1.18
N LYS A 86 -11.81 -12.86 -2.30
CA LYS A 86 -12.27 -14.03 -3.05
C LYS A 86 -11.93 -13.89 -4.52
N MET A 87 -11.32 -14.93 -5.08
CA MET A 87 -11.16 -15.04 -6.52
C MET A 87 -12.54 -15.19 -7.16
N LYS A 88 -12.83 -14.35 -8.16
CA LYS A 88 -14.08 -14.32 -8.91
C LYS A 88 -13.78 -14.39 -10.39
N ASP A 89 -14.79 -14.77 -11.17
CA ASP A 89 -14.71 -14.73 -12.62
C ASP A 89 -14.56 -13.29 -13.13
N LYS A 90 -13.54 -13.07 -13.97
CA LYS A 90 -13.16 -11.76 -14.48
C LYS A 90 -14.27 -11.11 -15.31
N ASP A 91 -14.87 -11.87 -16.22
CA ASP A 91 -15.88 -11.34 -17.13
C ASP A 91 -17.17 -11.00 -16.41
N THR A 92 -17.52 -11.76 -15.39
CA THR A 92 -18.63 -11.47 -14.48
C THR A 92 -18.36 -10.16 -13.71
N CYS A 93 -17.15 -9.99 -13.14
CA CYS A 93 -16.78 -8.77 -12.45
C CYS A 93 -16.81 -7.55 -13.38
N ARG A 94 -16.30 -7.67 -14.61
CA ARG A 94 -16.38 -6.61 -15.62
C ARG A 94 -17.82 -6.23 -15.96
N THR A 95 -18.69 -7.22 -16.09
CA THR A 95 -20.12 -7.01 -16.35
C THR A 95 -20.79 -6.25 -15.19
N ASN A 96 -20.55 -6.69 -13.94
CA ASN A 96 -21.12 -6.07 -12.75
C ASN A 96 -20.67 -4.62 -12.55
N LEU A 97 -19.46 -4.30 -12.99
CA LEU A 97 -18.87 -2.95 -12.84
C LEU A 97 -19.00 -2.10 -14.10
N ASP A 98 -19.75 -2.55 -15.11
CA ASP A 98 -19.92 -1.89 -16.41
C ASP A 98 -18.58 -1.49 -17.06
N LEU A 99 -17.64 -2.43 -17.08
CA LEU A 99 -16.30 -2.25 -17.64
C LEU A 99 -16.19 -2.83 -19.04
N PRO A 100 -15.35 -2.25 -19.93
CA PRO A 100 -15.10 -2.79 -21.27
C PRO A 100 -14.47 -4.18 -21.20
N LYS A 101 -14.98 -5.12 -22.01
CA LYS A 101 -14.49 -6.50 -22.04
C LYS A 101 -13.30 -6.71 -22.99
N ASP A 102 -13.17 -5.85 -23.97
CA ASP A 102 -12.18 -5.89 -25.06
C ASP A 102 -10.90 -5.13 -24.76
N LYS A 103 -10.85 -4.37 -23.65
CA LYS A 103 -9.69 -3.55 -23.26
C LYS A 103 -8.81 -4.22 -22.23
N PHE A 104 -7.52 -3.85 -22.23
CA PHE A 104 -6.58 -4.18 -21.17
C PHE A 104 -6.79 -3.26 -19.98
N ILE A 105 -7.35 -3.80 -18.88
CA ILE A 105 -7.75 -3.00 -17.72
C ILE A 105 -6.63 -2.96 -16.70
N ILE A 106 -6.18 -1.73 -16.38
CA ILE A 106 -5.14 -1.47 -15.37
C ILE A 106 -5.76 -0.83 -14.14
N GLY A 107 -5.53 -1.45 -12.97
CA GLY A 107 -6.05 -0.98 -11.68
C GLY A 107 -5.07 -0.14 -10.87
N SER A 108 -5.62 0.87 -10.15
CA SER A 108 -4.92 1.62 -9.10
C SER A 108 -5.92 2.14 -8.07
N PHE A 109 -5.85 1.63 -6.82
CA PHE A 109 -6.88 1.85 -5.79
C PHE A 109 -6.35 2.62 -4.57
N GLN A 110 -5.61 3.71 -4.82
CA GLN A 110 -5.03 4.54 -3.78
C GLN A 110 -5.28 6.03 -4.03
N ARG A 111 -5.23 6.85 -2.97
CA ARG A 111 -5.32 8.30 -3.08
C ARG A 111 -4.12 8.87 -3.84
N ASP A 112 -4.36 9.87 -4.72
CA ASP A 112 -3.31 10.48 -5.55
C ASP A 112 -3.16 12.00 -5.41
N THR A 113 -4.06 12.69 -4.67
CA THR A 113 -3.95 14.14 -4.44
C THR A 113 -3.80 14.48 -2.97
N GLU A 114 -3.05 15.55 -2.70
CA GLU A 114 -2.94 16.15 -1.37
C GLU A 114 -4.06 17.20 -1.14
N GLY A 115 -4.26 17.56 0.14
CA GLY A 115 -5.07 18.70 0.52
C GLY A 115 -6.50 18.71 -0.03
N SER A 116 -7.10 19.90 0.03
CA SER A 116 -8.47 20.18 -0.43
C SER A 116 -8.53 20.74 -1.86
N ASP A 117 -7.39 21.09 -2.45
CA ASP A 117 -7.31 21.67 -3.79
C ASP A 117 -7.62 20.67 -4.92
N LEU A 118 -7.55 19.36 -4.61
CA LEU A 118 -7.80 18.26 -5.53
C LEU A 118 -6.93 18.31 -6.82
N LYS A 119 -5.80 19.02 -6.77
CA LYS A 119 -4.88 19.23 -7.91
C LYS A 119 -3.48 18.78 -7.60
N THR A 120 -2.96 19.14 -6.42
CA THR A 120 -1.59 18.85 -6.03
C THR A 120 -1.36 17.35 -5.93
N PRO A 121 -0.42 16.79 -6.70
CA PRO A 121 -0.15 15.36 -6.66
C PRO A 121 0.47 14.95 -5.32
N LYS A 122 0.02 13.83 -4.79
CA LYS A 122 0.62 13.19 -3.62
C LYS A 122 1.85 12.38 -4.04
N LEU A 123 2.99 13.07 -4.15
CA LEU A 123 4.20 12.53 -4.78
C LEU A 123 4.73 11.24 -4.14
N GLU A 124 4.54 11.05 -2.82
CA GLU A 124 4.90 9.79 -2.16
C GLU A 124 4.12 8.58 -2.70
N LYS A 125 2.93 8.80 -3.29
CA LYS A 125 2.12 7.77 -3.94
C LYS A 125 2.42 7.63 -5.44
N GLY A 126 3.26 8.49 -6.00
CA GLY A 126 3.74 8.46 -7.40
C GLY A 126 2.64 8.52 -8.47
N PRO A 127 1.64 9.40 -8.38
CA PRO A 127 0.61 9.48 -9.42
C PRO A 127 1.14 9.90 -10.78
N ASP A 128 2.20 10.68 -10.81
CA ASP A 128 2.96 11.08 -12.00
C ASP A 128 3.68 9.89 -12.64
N ILE A 129 4.29 9.02 -11.82
CA ILE A 129 4.88 7.74 -12.28
C ILE A 129 3.79 6.88 -12.89
N PHE A 130 2.65 6.72 -12.20
CA PHE A 130 1.53 5.92 -12.70
C PHE A 130 1.11 6.39 -14.11
N VAL A 131 0.87 7.68 -14.28
CA VAL A 131 0.48 8.27 -15.58
C VAL A 131 1.55 8.00 -16.65
N LYS A 132 2.85 8.14 -16.31
CA LYS A 132 3.95 7.81 -17.22
C LYS A 132 3.90 6.34 -17.66
N LYS A 133 3.65 5.40 -16.73
CA LYS A 133 3.55 3.96 -17.04
C LYS A 133 2.31 3.65 -17.89
N ILE A 134 1.17 4.25 -17.59
CA ILE A 134 -0.03 4.11 -18.42
C ILE A 134 0.22 4.59 -19.86
N LYS A 135 0.87 5.76 -20.02
CA LYS A 135 1.26 6.28 -21.33
C LYS A 135 2.23 5.35 -22.08
N ASN A 136 3.12 4.67 -21.38
CA ASN A 136 4.00 3.68 -22.01
C ASN A 136 3.20 2.48 -22.51
N ILE A 137 2.35 1.91 -21.66
CA ILE A 137 1.58 0.69 -21.98
C ILE A 137 0.57 0.96 -23.10
N SER A 138 -0.04 2.16 -23.13
CA SER A 138 -0.99 2.53 -24.18
C SER A 138 -0.42 2.59 -25.60
N LYS A 139 0.92 2.54 -25.74
CA LYS A 139 1.57 2.44 -27.07
C LYS A 139 1.43 1.06 -27.71
N PHE A 140 1.14 -0.01 -26.93
CA PHE A 140 1.07 -1.39 -27.40
C PHE A 140 -0.13 -2.19 -26.85
N LYS A 141 -0.97 -1.59 -26.02
CA LYS A 141 -2.25 -2.15 -25.52
C LYS A 141 -3.35 -1.10 -25.63
N ASP A 142 -4.57 -1.51 -25.97
CA ASP A 142 -5.74 -0.64 -25.81
C ASP A 142 -6.16 -0.65 -24.33
N VAL A 143 -5.78 0.41 -23.62
CA VAL A 143 -5.86 0.50 -22.17
C VAL A 143 -7.15 1.14 -21.70
N HIS A 144 -7.75 0.56 -20.66
CA HIS A 144 -8.73 1.21 -19.80
C HIS A 144 -8.23 1.23 -18.36
N VAL A 145 -8.37 2.35 -17.66
CA VAL A 145 -7.88 2.50 -16.30
C VAL A 145 -9.03 2.42 -15.30
N LEU A 146 -8.97 1.46 -14.37
CA LEU A 146 -9.90 1.35 -13.26
C LEU A 146 -9.30 2.00 -12.01
N LEU A 147 -9.92 3.08 -11.55
CA LEU A 147 -9.49 3.84 -10.38
C LEU A 147 -10.44 3.60 -9.21
N GLY A 148 -9.88 3.27 -8.06
CA GLY A 148 -10.59 3.18 -6.79
C GLY A 148 -10.02 4.12 -5.73
N GLY A 149 -10.80 4.34 -4.66
CA GLY A 149 -10.38 5.12 -3.51
C GLY A 149 -10.74 6.59 -3.58
N TRP A 150 -10.17 7.36 -2.67
CA TRP A 150 -10.51 8.77 -2.47
C TRP A 150 -9.50 9.71 -3.15
N ARG A 151 -10.01 10.87 -3.69
CA ARG A 151 -9.16 11.93 -4.27
C ARG A 151 -8.26 11.44 -5.39
N ARG A 152 -8.88 11.06 -6.53
CA ARG A 152 -8.18 10.56 -7.73
C ARG A 152 -8.09 11.61 -8.85
N GLN A 153 -8.30 12.89 -8.51
CA GLN A 153 -8.44 13.96 -9.50
C GLN A 153 -7.19 14.23 -10.31
N TYR A 154 -5.99 14.05 -9.74
CA TYR A 154 -4.76 14.23 -10.50
C TYR A 154 -4.69 13.23 -11.66
N ILE A 155 -4.81 11.93 -11.38
CA ILE A 155 -4.74 10.89 -12.42
C ILE A 155 -5.90 11.06 -13.41
N ILE A 156 -7.12 11.32 -12.95
CA ILE A 156 -8.29 11.55 -13.82
C ILE A 156 -8.01 12.69 -14.81
N ASN A 157 -7.46 13.80 -14.37
CA ASN A 157 -7.16 14.94 -15.22
C ASN A 157 -6.07 14.60 -16.25
N GLU A 158 -5.04 13.87 -15.87
CA GLU A 158 -3.98 13.45 -16.79
C GLU A 158 -4.49 12.43 -17.82
N LEU A 159 -5.32 11.46 -17.42
CA LEU A 159 -5.94 10.49 -18.35
C LEU A 159 -6.83 11.19 -19.38
N LYS A 160 -7.60 12.20 -18.96
CA LYS A 160 -8.41 13.03 -19.90
C LYS A 160 -7.54 13.74 -20.93
N LYS A 161 -6.41 14.33 -20.51
CA LYS A 161 -5.46 14.97 -21.44
C LYS A 161 -4.85 13.98 -22.44
N LEU A 162 -4.64 12.73 -22.02
CA LEU A 162 -4.07 11.68 -22.85
C LEU A 162 -5.12 10.98 -23.74
N GLY A 163 -6.41 11.26 -23.57
CA GLY A 163 -7.51 10.57 -24.27
C GLY A 163 -7.66 9.10 -23.85
N ILE A 164 -7.17 8.71 -22.67
CA ILE A 164 -7.24 7.32 -22.17
C ILE A 164 -8.54 7.14 -21.39
N SER A 165 -9.30 6.12 -21.73
CA SER A 165 -10.57 5.80 -21.06
C SER A 165 -10.34 5.30 -19.63
N TYR A 166 -11.25 5.65 -18.72
CA TYR A 166 -11.18 5.24 -17.32
C TYR A 166 -12.56 5.09 -16.70
N THR A 167 -12.65 4.27 -15.66
CA THR A 167 -13.77 4.20 -14.71
C THR A 167 -13.26 4.55 -13.32
N TYR A 168 -14.01 5.38 -12.57
CA TYR A 168 -13.66 5.77 -11.20
C TYR A 168 -14.79 5.40 -10.24
N ILE A 169 -14.46 4.63 -9.22
CA ILE A 169 -15.37 4.25 -8.13
C ILE A 169 -14.80 4.81 -6.83
N GLU A 170 -15.44 5.85 -6.30
CA GLU A 170 -14.99 6.52 -5.08
C GLU A 170 -15.37 5.69 -3.85
N LEU A 171 -14.38 5.45 -2.97
CA LEU A 171 -14.57 4.74 -1.70
C LEU A 171 -15.42 3.45 -1.82
N PRO A 172 -15.06 2.52 -2.74
CA PRO A 172 -15.85 1.32 -2.93
C PRO A 172 -15.96 0.52 -1.63
N PRO A 173 -17.14 -0.07 -1.32
CA PRO A 173 -17.23 -1.07 -0.27
C PRO A 173 -16.36 -2.28 -0.60
N ILE A 174 -16.05 -3.09 0.41
CA ILE A 174 -15.05 -4.16 0.31
C ILE A 174 -15.41 -5.23 -0.74
N ASP A 175 -16.67 -5.55 -0.90
CA ASP A 175 -17.19 -6.50 -1.89
C ASP A 175 -17.03 -5.97 -3.32
N VAL A 176 -17.30 -4.68 -3.53
CA VAL A 176 -17.06 -3.98 -4.81
C VAL A 176 -15.55 -3.87 -5.08
N LEU A 177 -14.74 -3.55 -4.06
CA LEU A 177 -13.28 -3.50 -4.21
C LEU A 177 -12.71 -4.88 -4.59
N ASN A 178 -13.26 -5.96 -4.02
CA ASN A 178 -12.90 -7.32 -4.42
C ASN A 178 -13.25 -7.61 -5.89
N GLU A 179 -14.41 -7.15 -6.38
CA GLU A 179 -14.74 -7.25 -7.82
C GLU A 179 -13.80 -6.42 -8.69
N MET A 180 -13.45 -5.20 -8.25
CA MET A 180 -12.49 -4.34 -8.95
C MET A 180 -11.13 -5.02 -9.12
N TYR A 181 -10.60 -5.70 -8.09
CA TYR A 181 -9.37 -6.47 -8.22
C TYR A 181 -9.53 -7.62 -9.24
N ASN A 182 -10.63 -8.37 -9.17
CA ASN A 182 -10.85 -9.50 -10.09
C ASN A 182 -11.13 -9.08 -11.55
N ALA A 183 -11.56 -7.83 -11.78
CA ALA A 183 -11.88 -7.29 -13.11
C ALA A 183 -10.65 -6.83 -13.91
N ILE A 184 -9.51 -6.58 -13.28
CA ILE A 184 -8.32 -6.01 -13.92
C ILE A 184 -7.38 -7.08 -14.49
N ASP A 185 -6.55 -6.67 -15.45
CA ASP A 185 -5.49 -7.48 -16.03
C ASP A 185 -4.13 -7.20 -15.38
N LEU A 186 -3.95 -6.01 -14.82
CA LEU A 186 -2.71 -5.57 -14.19
C LEU A 186 -2.99 -4.58 -13.08
N TYR A 187 -2.34 -4.72 -11.94
CA TYR A 187 -2.30 -3.73 -10.88
C TYR A 187 -0.95 -3.02 -10.86
N ILE A 188 -0.93 -1.68 -10.83
CA ILE A 188 0.30 -0.90 -10.79
C ILE A 188 0.44 -0.17 -9.46
N ILE A 189 1.53 -0.44 -8.74
CA ILE A 189 1.97 0.29 -7.56
C ILE A 189 3.11 1.22 -7.99
N SER A 190 2.89 2.53 -7.90
CA SER A 190 3.80 3.56 -8.38
C SER A 190 4.39 4.44 -7.27
N ALA A 191 4.20 4.04 -6.01
CA ALA A 191 4.62 4.86 -4.88
C ALA A 191 6.15 5.01 -4.81
N ARG A 192 6.61 6.17 -4.31
CA ARG A 192 8.02 6.43 -3.98
C ARG A 192 8.34 6.07 -2.54
N CYS A 193 7.32 6.09 -1.67
CA CYS A 193 7.48 5.80 -0.25
C CYS A 193 6.21 5.20 0.33
N GLU A 194 6.34 4.04 0.94
CA GLU A 194 5.26 3.28 1.59
C GLU A 194 5.82 2.39 2.69
N GLY A 195 5.04 2.21 3.77
CA GLY A 195 5.38 1.23 4.80
C GLY A 195 5.00 -0.21 4.47
N GLY A 196 4.09 -0.37 3.50
CA GLY A 196 3.56 -1.64 3.04
C GLY A 196 2.20 -1.41 2.41
N PRO A 197 2.13 -1.28 1.07
CA PRO A 197 0.84 -1.10 0.42
C PRO A 197 0.00 -2.36 0.60
N GLN A 198 -1.16 -2.24 1.23
CA GLN A 198 -2.06 -3.37 1.46
C GLN A 198 -2.46 -4.04 0.14
N ALA A 199 -2.60 -3.23 -0.92
CA ALA A 199 -2.87 -3.69 -2.27
C ALA A 199 -1.86 -4.74 -2.80
N LEU A 200 -0.62 -4.72 -2.31
CA LEU A 200 0.40 -5.69 -2.67
C LEU A 200 0.02 -7.11 -2.19
N PHE A 201 -0.50 -7.20 -0.96
CA PHE A 201 -0.98 -8.45 -0.38
C PHE A 201 -2.30 -8.90 -1.00
N GLU A 202 -3.23 -7.97 -1.19
CA GLU A 202 -4.56 -8.22 -1.73
C GLU A 202 -4.50 -8.71 -3.17
N ALA A 203 -3.80 -7.99 -4.05
CA ALA A 203 -3.66 -8.35 -5.45
C ALA A 203 -2.86 -9.66 -5.63
N SER A 204 -1.77 -9.86 -4.84
CA SER A 204 -1.01 -11.12 -4.90
C SER A 204 -1.86 -12.32 -4.46
N PHE A 205 -2.70 -12.16 -3.42
CA PHE A 205 -3.60 -13.22 -2.97
C PHE A 205 -4.67 -13.55 -4.00
N LEU A 206 -5.19 -12.54 -4.69
CA LEU A 206 -6.18 -12.71 -5.77
C LEU A 206 -5.57 -13.15 -7.10
N LYS A 207 -4.26 -13.44 -7.15
CA LYS A 207 -3.53 -13.82 -8.35
C LYS A 207 -3.62 -12.77 -9.48
N ILE A 208 -3.67 -11.50 -9.10
CA ILE A 208 -3.62 -10.39 -10.05
C ILE A 208 -2.16 -10.08 -10.36
N PRO A 209 -1.77 -9.95 -11.64
CA PRO A 209 -0.44 -9.50 -12.02
C PRO A 209 -0.15 -8.10 -11.44
N ILE A 210 1.07 -7.91 -10.90
CA ILE A 210 1.47 -6.66 -10.25
C ILE A 210 2.76 -6.17 -10.89
N LEU A 211 2.79 -4.88 -11.23
CA LEU A 211 4.03 -4.14 -11.45
C LEU A 211 4.19 -3.09 -10.35
N SER A 212 5.33 -3.08 -9.68
CA SER A 212 5.57 -2.23 -8.51
C SER A 212 6.93 -1.55 -8.57
N THR A 213 7.00 -0.33 -8.06
CA THR A 213 8.26 0.25 -7.57
C THR A 213 8.74 -0.51 -6.35
N ARG A 214 10.01 -0.32 -5.96
CA ARG A 214 10.62 -0.98 -4.79
C ARG A 214 10.19 -0.28 -3.49
N VAL A 215 8.96 -0.53 -3.04
CA VAL A 215 8.38 0.13 -1.84
C VAL A 215 7.75 -0.84 -0.86
N GLY A 216 7.87 -0.49 0.40
CA GLY A 216 7.26 -1.24 1.49
C GLY A 216 7.82 -2.65 1.61
N GLN A 217 6.96 -3.63 1.46
CA GLN A 217 7.25 -5.05 1.68
C GLN A 217 7.32 -5.84 0.36
N TYR A 218 7.73 -5.19 -0.72
CA TYR A 218 7.84 -5.79 -2.05
C TYR A 218 8.74 -7.02 -2.06
N ASP A 219 9.84 -6.99 -1.34
CA ASP A 219 10.89 -8.00 -1.28
C ASP A 219 10.42 -9.35 -0.70
N ILE A 220 9.45 -9.32 0.22
CA ILE A 220 8.89 -10.53 0.82
C ILE A 220 7.70 -11.11 0.05
N ILE A 221 7.07 -10.33 -0.84
CA ILE A 221 5.87 -10.73 -1.58
C ILE A 221 6.12 -10.89 -3.07
N LEU A 222 6.81 -9.95 -3.72
CA LEU A 222 6.94 -9.95 -5.16
C LEU A 222 8.17 -10.73 -5.65
N ASP A 223 8.07 -11.20 -6.88
CA ASP A 223 9.20 -11.62 -7.67
C ASP A 223 9.89 -10.40 -8.29
N GLU A 224 11.21 -10.47 -8.56
CA GLU A 224 11.96 -9.38 -9.19
C GLU A 224 11.39 -9.00 -10.57
N ASP A 225 10.82 -9.95 -11.30
CA ASP A 225 10.14 -9.72 -12.58
C ASP A 225 8.91 -8.81 -12.49
N CYS A 226 8.41 -8.55 -11.27
CA CYS A 226 7.31 -7.62 -10.98
C CYS A 226 7.77 -6.19 -10.68
N LEU A 227 9.08 -5.94 -10.65
CA LEU A 227 9.61 -4.65 -10.20
C LEU A 227 10.04 -3.78 -11.38
N TYR A 228 9.90 -2.48 -11.19
CA TYR A 228 10.38 -1.49 -12.15
C TYR A 228 10.92 -0.25 -11.44
N ASP A 229 11.85 0.44 -12.12
CA ASP A 229 12.39 1.71 -11.65
C ASP A 229 11.52 2.89 -12.15
N GLU A 230 11.53 4.00 -11.41
CA GLU A 230 10.72 5.18 -11.71
C GLU A 230 10.89 5.67 -13.15
N ASP A 231 12.14 5.69 -13.63
CA ASP A 231 12.48 6.19 -14.96
C ASP A 231 12.42 5.13 -16.07
N GLN A 232 12.27 3.87 -15.71
CA GLN A 232 12.20 2.78 -16.68
C GLN A 232 10.95 2.88 -17.55
N ASP A 233 11.10 2.81 -18.87
CA ASP A 233 9.99 2.63 -19.79
C ASP A 233 9.51 1.17 -19.78
N LEU A 234 8.23 0.98 -19.50
CA LEU A 234 7.62 -0.35 -19.53
C LEU A 234 7.41 -0.82 -20.96
N LYS A 235 7.77 -2.08 -21.22
CA LYS A 235 7.61 -2.80 -22.47
C LYS A 235 6.67 -3.99 -22.29
N ILE A 236 6.30 -4.63 -23.39
CA ILE A 236 5.45 -5.83 -23.36
C ILE A 236 6.09 -6.93 -22.51
N ASP A 237 7.40 -7.13 -22.58
CA ASP A 237 8.15 -8.12 -21.80
C ASP A 237 7.97 -7.94 -20.28
N ASN A 238 7.84 -6.70 -19.80
CA ASN A 238 7.62 -6.45 -18.37
C ASN A 238 6.26 -6.99 -17.93
N ILE A 239 5.24 -6.87 -18.80
CA ILE A 239 3.90 -7.42 -18.52
C ILE A 239 3.95 -8.94 -18.56
N GLU A 240 4.56 -9.54 -19.56
CA GLU A 240 4.70 -10.99 -19.69
C GLU A 240 5.43 -11.62 -18.50
N LYS A 241 6.52 -11.01 -18.06
CA LYS A 241 7.27 -11.42 -16.89
C LYS A 241 6.42 -11.38 -15.61
N CYS A 242 5.74 -10.27 -15.35
CA CYS A 242 4.90 -10.20 -14.14
C CYS A 242 3.68 -11.14 -14.19
N LEU A 243 3.16 -11.47 -15.38
CA LEU A 243 2.15 -12.52 -15.56
C LEU A 243 2.67 -13.90 -15.13
N ASN A 244 3.90 -14.22 -15.52
CA ASN A 244 4.55 -15.49 -15.15
C ASN A 244 4.86 -15.58 -13.65
N ALA A 245 5.07 -14.46 -12.98
CA ALA A 245 5.39 -14.39 -11.56
C ALA A 245 4.16 -14.52 -10.63
N VAL A 246 2.94 -14.49 -11.13
CA VAL A 246 1.69 -14.48 -10.35
C VAL A 246 1.63 -15.62 -9.34
N GLU A 247 1.94 -16.84 -9.76
CA GLU A 247 1.89 -18.01 -8.86
C GLU A 247 2.97 -17.95 -7.77
N THR A 248 4.15 -17.42 -8.10
CA THR A 248 5.23 -17.20 -7.13
C THR A 248 4.80 -16.19 -6.05
N ASN A 249 4.21 -15.07 -6.45
CA ASN A 249 3.71 -14.05 -5.53
C ASN A 249 2.59 -14.61 -4.64
N TYR A 250 1.67 -15.37 -5.22
CA TYR A 250 0.60 -16.05 -4.47
C TYR A 250 1.16 -16.98 -3.39
N ARG A 251 2.14 -17.85 -3.72
CA ARG A 251 2.79 -18.75 -2.76
C ARG A 251 3.52 -18.03 -1.63
N LYS A 252 4.02 -16.84 -1.90
CA LYS A 252 4.64 -15.98 -0.87
C LYS A 252 3.57 -15.38 0.05
N VAL A 253 2.51 -14.79 -0.51
CA VAL A 253 1.52 -14.01 0.26
C VAL A 253 0.62 -14.88 1.16
N ILE A 254 0.29 -16.12 0.78
CA ILE A 254 -0.55 -17.00 1.62
C ILE A 254 0.06 -17.33 2.99
N LYS A 255 1.36 -17.10 3.15
CA LYS A 255 2.05 -17.26 4.44
C LYS A 255 1.65 -16.16 5.44
N PHE A 256 1.15 -15.04 4.94
CA PHE A 256 0.76 -13.84 5.69
C PHE A 256 -0.77 -13.75 5.92
N ASP A 257 -1.44 -14.90 6.07
CA ASP A 257 -2.87 -14.91 6.42
C ASP A 257 -3.09 -14.30 7.81
N VAL A 258 -4.13 -13.46 7.94
CA VAL A 258 -4.45 -12.73 9.16
C VAL A 258 -4.56 -13.62 10.39
N LEU A 259 -5.10 -14.84 10.26
CA LEU A 259 -5.29 -15.75 11.40
C LEU A 259 -3.95 -16.26 11.94
N LYS A 260 -2.95 -16.43 11.08
CA LYS A 260 -1.59 -16.75 11.49
C LYS A 260 -0.93 -15.55 12.16
N HIS A 261 -1.10 -14.37 11.60
CA HIS A 261 -0.52 -13.14 12.13
C HIS A 261 -1.11 -12.66 13.46
N VAL A 262 -2.40 -12.86 13.71
CA VAL A 262 -2.99 -12.55 15.03
C VAL A 262 -2.24 -13.25 16.16
N SER A 263 -1.83 -14.51 15.96
CA SER A 263 -1.05 -15.24 16.96
C SER A 263 0.38 -14.70 17.14
N GLU A 264 0.96 -14.11 16.09
CA GLU A 264 2.26 -13.44 16.13
C GLU A 264 2.18 -12.14 16.94
N TYR A 265 1.17 -11.32 16.69
CA TYR A 265 0.91 -10.10 17.48
C TYR A 265 0.63 -10.43 18.94
N ASP A 266 -0.20 -11.45 19.24
CA ASP A 266 -0.49 -11.86 20.61
C ASP A 266 0.78 -12.32 21.34
N ARG A 267 1.63 -13.12 20.68
CA ARG A 267 2.91 -13.56 21.23
C ARG A 267 3.85 -12.39 21.47
N PHE A 268 3.94 -11.46 20.52
CA PHE A 268 4.76 -10.26 20.64
C PHE A 268 4.30 -9.40 21.83
N ILE A 269 3.02 -9.06 21.91
CA ILE A 269 2.46 -8.23 23.00
C ILE A 269 2.68 -8.91 24.35
N LYS A 270 2.40 -10.19 24.47
CA LYS A 270 2.63 -10.97 25.70
C LYS A 270 4.11 -11.08 26.07
N GLY A 271 5.00 -11.17 25.10
CA GLY A 271 6.45 -11.25 25.32
C GLY A 271 7.04 -9.94 25.80
N VAL A 272 6.57 -8.80 25.26
CA VAL A 272 7.12 -7.47 25.57
C VAL A 272 6.50 -6.85 26.82
N PHE A 273 5.20 -7.00 27.02
CA PHE A 273 4.42 -6.28 28.03
C PHE A 273 3.85 -7.15 29.16
N LYS A 274 4.19 -8.44 29.21
CA LYS A 274 3.92 -9.25 30.41
C LYS A 274 4.92 -8.89 31.52
N LYS A 275 4.45 -8.19 32.48
CA LYS A 275 4.94 -8.24 33.87
C LYS A 275 3.92 -8.91 34.75
#